data_5d4bf62494ff146839a71a7d29865100
#
_entry.id   5d4bf62494ff146839a71a7d29865100
#
_cell.length_a   1.000
_cell.length_b   1.000
_cell.length_c   1.000
_cell.angle_alpha   90.00
_cell.angle_beta   90.00
_cell.angle_gamma   90.00
#
_symmetry.space_group_name_H-M   'P 1'
#
loop_
_entity.id
_entity.type
_entity.pdbx_description
1 polymer ?
#
loop_
_entity_poly.entity_id
_entity_poly.type
_entity_poly.pdbx_seq_one_letter_code
_entity_poly.pdbx_strand_id
1 'polypeptide(L)'
;MKQKIAILGAGSWGTALAMVLQDNGHEVCLWGNNASQIEEINSNHTNHQYLPEVILNEEIYATTDLAKALSGANAVLFVLPTKVIRLVAKQVAPLLEGNPVIIHASKGLEQESYLRISEILKQELPEEKYEEIVVLSGPSHAEEVAKKDLTTITAACTELSSAQVVQQLFSNSYFRVYTNTDVIGVELGAALKNVIAVGAGALHGLGYGDNAKAALMTRGLAEISRLGIAFGADPLTFIGLSGVGDLIVTCTSIHSRNWRAGDQLGQGKSLEDVLENMGMVVEGVQTCKAAYELAQEKGIEMPITNAVYNILYNGKNIKTEVLQLMERERKSEVSLKSHQEQMEGLQ
;
A
#
# COMPACT_ATOMS: atom_id res chain seq x y z
N MET A 1 -25.27 -11.60 -1.97
CA MET A 1 -25.68 -12.27 -0.68
C MET A 1 -24.88 -11.61 0.44
N LYS A 2 -25.46 -11.48 1.65
CA LYS A 2 -24.77 -10.95 2.83
C LYS A 2 -23.64 -11.89 3.20
N GLN A 3 -22.43 -11.35 3.36
CA GLN A 3 -21.21 -12.08 3.76
C GLN A 3 -20.78 -11.57 5.13
N LYS A 4 -20.07 -12.38 5.91
CA LYS A 4 -19.38 -11.95 7.13
C LYS A 4 -17.91 -11.74 6.83
N ILE A 5 -17.40 -10.55 7.16
CA ILE A 5 -16.04 -10.14 6.81
C ILE A 5 -15.30 -9.71 8.08
N ALA A 6 -14.18 -10.37 8.36
CA ALA A 6 -13.26 -9.99 9.41
C ALA A 6 -12.22 -9.01 8.84
N ILE A 7 -12.09 -7.83 9.45
CA ILE A 7 -11.08 -6.85 9.07
C ILE A 7 -10.04 -6.75 10.18
N LEU A 8 -8.82 -7.12 9.87
CA LEU A 8 -7.70 -7.12 10.80
C LEU A 8 -6.91 -5.81 10.67
N GLY A 9 -7.19 -4.88 11.58
CA GLY A 9 -6.58 -3.57 11.63
C GLY A 9 -7.61 -2.43 11.67
N ALA A 10 -7.81 -1.84 12.84
CA ALA A 10 -8.75 -0.74 13.08
C ALA A 10 -8.10 0.65 12.84
N GLY A 11 -7.14 0.76 11.93
CA GLY A 11 -6.57 2.03 11.47
C GLY A 11 -7.50 2.78 10.51
N SER A 12 -7.07 3.95 9.99
CA SER A 12 -7.88 4.75 9.05
C SER A 12 -8.39 3.93 7.88
N TRP A 13 -7.50 3.19 7.20
CA TRP A 13 -7.87 2.43 6.01
C TRP A 13 -8.76 1.22 6.31
N GLY A 14 -8.49 0.47 7.39
CA GLY A 14 -9.37 -0.63 7.80
C GLY A 14 -10.77 -0.17 8.19
N THR A 15 -10.87 0.97 8.87
CA THR A 15 -12.15 1.59 9.24
C THR A 15 -12.92 2.07 8.01
N ALA A 16 -12.24 2.72 7.05
CA ALA A 16 -12.88 3.16 5.82
C ALA A 16 -13.40 1.97 4.97
N LEU A 17 -12.62 0.88 4.85
CA LEU A 17 -13.06 -0.33 4.17
C LEU A 17 -14.20 -1.05 4.90
N ALA A 18 -14.25 -0.98 6.24
CA ALA A 18 -15.38 -1.48 7.03
C ALA A 18 -16.68 -0.75 6.66
N MET A 19 -16.61 0.57 6.48
CA MET A 19 -17.76 1.37 6.05
C MET A 19 -18.24 0.99 4.64
N VAL A 20 -17.30 0.82 3.68
CA VAL A 20 -17.64 0.39 2.31
C VAL A 20 -18.37 -0.94 2.31
N LEU A 21 -17.86 -1.93 3.06
CA LEU A 21 -18.45 -3.26 3.16
C LEU A 21 -19.81 -3.24 3.84
N GLN A 22 -19.96 -2.44 4.90
CA GLN A 22 -21.21 -2.26 5.59
C GLN A 22 -22.25 -1.57 4.70
N ASP A 23 -21.87 -0.53 3.94
CA ASP A 23 -22.75 0.12 2.95
C ASP A 23 -23.22 -0.87 1.86
N ASN A 24 -22.44 -1.90 1.57
CA ASN A 24 -22.81 -2.99 0.65
C ASN A 24 -23.70 -4.07 1.32
N GLY A 25 -24.07 -3.89 2.60
CA GLY A 25 -24.94 -4.79 3.34
C GLY A 25 -24.27 -6.02 3.91
N HIS A 26 -22.94 -6.04 4.00
CA HIS A 26 -22.18 -7.12 4.63
C HIS A 26 -22.13 -6.97 6.15
N GLU A 27 -21.92 -8.09 6.85
CA GLU A 27 -21.61 -8.10 8.28
C GLU A 27 -20.13 -7.89 8.47
N VAL A 28 -19.75 -6.87 9.22
CA VAL A 28 -18.35 -6.48 9.40
C VAL A 28 -17.93 -6.62 10.86
N CYS A 29 -16.83 -7.34 11.09
CA CYS A 29 -16.16 -7.39 12.38
C CYS A 29 -14.76 -6.79 12.26
N LEU A 30 -14.51 -5.67 12.93
CA LEU A 30 -13.23 -4.96 12.93
C LEU A 30 -12.39 -5.42 14.11
N TRP A 31 -11.22 -5.97 13.86
CA TRP A 31 -10.28 -6.36 14.92
C TRP A 31 -9.17 -5.31 15.10
N GLY A 32 -8.87 -4.98 16.35
CA GLY A 32 -7.74 -4.14 16.74
C GLY A 32 -7.20 -4.55 18.11
N ASN A 33 -5.95 -4.18 18.39
CA ASN A 33 -5.27 -4.54 19.64
C ASN A 33 -5.42 -3.49 20.76
N ASN A 34 -6.03 -2.34 20.48
CA ASN A 34 -6.24 -1.27 21.45
C ASN A 34 -7.67 -1.32 22.00
N ALA A 35 -7.81 -1.74 23.26
CA ALA A 35 -9.12 -1.92 23.91
C ALA A 35 -9.93 -0.62 24.00
N SER A 36 -9.30 0.52 24.27
CA SER A 36 -10.01 1.80 24.35
C SER A 36 -10.54 2.27 23.00
N GLN A 37 -9.80 2.03 21.91
CA GLN A 37 -10.25 2.28 20.55
C GLN A 37 -11.45 1.39 20.18
N ILE A 38 -11.38 0.11 20.53
CA ILE A 38 -12.47 -0.85 20.26
C ILE A 38 -13.74 -0.47 21.04
N GLU A 39 -13.59 -0.03 22.29
CA GLU A 39 -14.73 0.47 23.08
C GLU A 39 -15.32 1.74 22.49
N GLU A 40 -14.49 2.69 22.02
CA GLU A 40 -14.95 3.90 21.34
C GLU A 40 -15.77 3.56 20.09
N ILE A 41 -15.28 2.64 19.25
CA ILE A 41 -15.99 2.19 18.03
C ILE A 41 -17.35 1.61 18.38
N ASN A 42 -17.44 0.73 19.37
CA ASN A 42 -18.68 0.06 19.73
C ASN A 42 -19.69 0.97 20.47
N SER A 43 -19.20 1.90 21.30
CA SER A 43 -20.06 2.70 22.17
C SER A 43 -20.42 4.07 21.58
N ASN A 44 -19.47 4.69 20.89
CA ASN A 44 -19.63 6.04 20.35
C ASN A 44 -19.78 6.06 18.84
N HIS A 45 -19.53 4.91 18.16
CA HIS A 45 -19.51 4.80 16.71
C HIS A 45 -18.56 5.80 16.05
N THR A 46 -17.39 6.00 16.67
CA THR A 46 -16.31 6.87 16.18
C THR A 46 -14.96 6.18 16.27
N ASN A 47 -13.99 6.68 15.54
CA ASN A 47 -12.59 6.29 15.62
C ASN A 47 -11.72 7.54 15.50
N HIS A 48 -11.78 8.42 16.53
CA HIS A 48 -11.24 9.77 16.50
C HIS A 48 -9.74 9.83 16.20
N GLN A 49 -8.98 8.86 16.69
CA GLN A 49 -7.54 8.81 16.43
C GLN A 49 -7.20 8.70 14.95
N TYR A 50 -8.05 8.01 14.17
CA TYR A 50 -7.76 7.62 12.78
C TYR A 50 -8.65 8.31 11.74
N LEU A 51 -9.91 8.58 12.09
CA LEU A 51 -10.91 9.26 11.24
C LEU A 51 -11.75 10.22 12.12
N PRO A 52 -11.18 11.36 12.53
CA PRO A 52 -11.76 12.19 13.60
C PRO A 52 -13.13 12.80 13.28
N GLU A 53 -13.46 12.97 12.00
CA GLU A 53 -14.72 13.64 11.56
C GLU A 53 -15.79 12.64 11.08
N VAL A 54 -15.57 11.33 11.30
CA VAL A 54 -16.42 10.28 10.71
C VAL A 54 -17.24 9.61 11.81
N ILE A 55 -18.55 9.47 11.55
CA ILE A 55 -19.46 8.64 12.35
C ILE A 55 -19.64 7.31 11.63
N LEU A 56 -19.39 6.23 12.34
CA LEU A 56 -19.53 4.87 11.84
C LEU A 56 -20.98 4.39 11.96
N ASN A 57 -21.36 3.44 11.09
CA ASN A 57 -22.64 2.77 11.24
C ASN A 57 -22.64 1.88 12.48
N GLU A 58 -23.74 1.88 13.23
CA GLU A 58 -23.93 1.11 14.46
C GLU A 58 -23.79 -0.42 14.28
N GLU A 59 -23.96 -0.92 13.05
CA GLU A 59 -23.79 -2.33 12.71
C GLU A 59 -22.29 -2.75 12.56
N ILE A 60 -21.35 -1.81 12.53
CA ILE A 60 -19.93 -2.11 12.53
C ILE A 60 -19.53 -2.51 13.95
N TYR A 61 -19.29 -3.81 14.15
CA TYR A 61 -18.84 -4.34 15.42
C TYR A 61 -17.30 -4.43 15.46
N ALA A 62 -16.71 -4.09 16.59
CA ALA A 62 -15.27 -4.18 16.80
C ALA A 62 -14.90 -5.06 18.01
N THR A 63 -13.73 -5.71 17.96
CA THR A 63 -13.27 -6.59 19.06
C THR A 63 -11.74 -6.65 19.14
N THR A 64 -11.23 -6.89 20.34
CA THR A 64 -9.81 -7.26 20.54
C THR A 64 -9.58 -8.76 20.47
N ASP A 65 -10.64 -9.57 20.45
CA ASP A 65 -10.59 -11.03 20.38
C ASP A 65 -10.52 -11.48 18.90
N LEU A 66 -9.35 -11.99 18.50
CA LEU A 66 -9.10 -12.43 17.15
C LEU A 66 -9.97 -13.64 16.74
N ALA A 67 -10.18 -14.59 17.65
CA ALA A 67 -11.02 -15.75 17.39
C ALA A 67 -12.48 -15.34 17.14
N LYS A 68 -12.99 -14.39 17.92
CA LYS A 68 -14.33 -13.83 17.74
C LYS A 68 -14.47 -13.10 16.41
N ALA A 69 -13.44 -12.34 15.99
CA ALA A 69 -13.45 -11.65 14.69
C ALA A 69 -13.51 -12.64 13.54
N LEU A 70 -12.74 -13.72 13.59
CA LEU A 70 -12.61 -14.71 12.50
C LEU A 70 -13.78 -15.73 12.46
N SER A 71 -14.49 -15.94 13.56
CA SER A 71 -15.54 -16.95 13.63
C SER A 71 -16.61 -16.77 12.55
N GLY A 72 -16.74 -17.77 11.65
CA GLY A 72 -17.70 -17.77 10.55
C GLY A 72 -17.44 -16.72 9.45
N ALA A 73 -16.24 -16.15 9.35
CA ALA A 73 -15.88 -15.19 8.33
C ALA A 73 -15.80 -15.88 6.94
N ASN A 74 -16.43 -15.27 5.94
CA ASN A 74 -16.33 -15.67 4.54
C ASN A 74 -15.12 -15.02 3.85
N ALA A 75 -14.66 -13.88 4.37
CA ALA A 75 -13.43 -13.22 3.94
C ALA A 75 -12.69 -12.63 5.15
N VAL A 76 -11.35 -12.64 5.08
CA VAL A 76 -10.46 -12.05 6.09
C VAL A 76 -9.58 -11.01 5.41
N LEU A 77 -9.74 -9.75 5.81
CA LEU A 77 -9.05 -8.60 5.24
C LEU A 77 -7.93 -8.10 6.18
N PHE A 78 -6.68 -8.22 5.75
CA PHE A 78 -5.51 -7.68 6.46
C PHE A 78 -5.26 -6.22 6.04
N VAL A 79 -5.35 -5.30 7.01
CA VAL A 79 -5.08 -3.86 6.83
C VAL A 79 -4.12 -3.39 7.93
N LEU A 80 -2.94 -3.96 7.94
CA LEU A 80 -1.96 -3.81 9.00
C LEU A 80 -0.65 -3.21 8.45
N PRO A 81 0.15 -2.53 9.30
CA PRO A 81 1.52 -2.19 8.94
C PRO A 81 2.34 -3.44 8.59
N THR A 82 3.20 -3.35 7.57
CA THR A 82 3.99 -4.47 7.06
C THR A 82 4.73 -5.25 8.16
N LYS A 83 5.33 -4.55 9.11
CA LYS A 83 6.11 -5.14 10.21
C LYS A 83 5.34 -6.12 11.13
N VAL A 84 4.01 -6.06 11.15
CA VAL A 84 3.18 -6.92 12.02
C VAL A 84 2.40 -7.99 11.26
N ILE A 85 2.41 -7.97 9.93
CA ILE A 85 1.67 -8.93 9.09
C ILE A 85 2.01 -10.36 9.46
N ARG A 86 3.29 -10.73 9.48
CA ARG A 86 3.75 -12.08 9.80
C ARG A 86 3.30 -12.54 11.18
N LEU A 87 3.43 -11.68 12.17
CA LEU A 87 3.00 -12.00 13.54
C LEU A 87 1.49 -12.26 13.62
N VAL A 88 0.69 -11.40 12.99
CA VAL A 88 -0.77 -11.55 12.99
C VAL A 88 -1.19 -12.76 12.15
N ALA A 89 -0.57 -13.00 11.00
CA ALA A 89 -0.84 -14.18 10.18
C ALA A 89 -0.60 -15.48 10.96
N LYS A 90 0.49 -15.59 11.76
CA LYS A 90 0.73 -16.73 12.65
C LYS A 90 -0.38 -16.92 13.70
N GLN A 91 -0.96 -15.84 14.21
CA GLN A 91 -2.07 -15.91 15.16
C GLN A 91 -3.38 -16.29 14.48
N VAL A 92 -3.58 -15.87 13.23
CA VAL A 92 -4.76 -16.18 12.41
C VAL A 92 -4.77 -17.64 11.97
N ALA A 93 -3.63 -18.21 11.56
CA ALA A 93 -3.51 -19.53 10.97
C ALA A 93 -4.25 -20.66 11.71
N PRO A 94 -4.11 -20.81 13.05
CA PRO A 94 -4.84 -21.85 13.79
C PRO A 94 -6.34 -21.60 13.88
N LEU A 95 -6.79 -20.34 13.71
CA LEU A 95 -8.17 -19.90 13.90
C LEU A 95 -8.98 -19.86 12.61
N LEU A 96 -8.35 -20.08 11.43
CA LEU A 96 -9.06 -20.10 10.15
C LEU A 96 -9.97 -21.32 10.04
N GLU A 97 -11.23 -21.03 9.70
CA GLU A 97 -12.27 -22.01 9.46
C GLU A 97 -13.07 -21.66 8.21
N GLY A 98 -13.67 -22.64 7.55
CA GLY A 98 -14.62 -22.41 6.46
C GLY A 98 -14.03 -21.96 5.14
N ASN A 99 -12.72 -22.00 4.96
CA ASN A 99 -12.01 -21.68 3.71
C ASN A 99 -12.30 -20.25 3.18
N PRO A 100 -12.10 -19.18 4.01
CA PRO A 100 -12.39 -17.80 3.60
C PRO A 100 -11.43 -17.33 2.49
N VAL A 101 -11.87 -16.35 1.70
CA VAL A 101 -10.96 -15.58 0.85
C VAL A 101 -10.11 -14.67 1.73
N ILE A 102 -8.80 -14.75 1.57
CA ILE A 102 -7.86 -13.85 2.25
C ILE A 102 -7.65 -12.61 1.37
N ILE A 103 -7.82 -11.45 1.95
CA ILE A 103 -7.62 -10.17 1.25
C ILE A 103 -6.57 -9.39 2.02
N HIS A 104 -5.67 -8.70 1.34
CA HIS A 104 -4.86 -7.69 2.01
C HIS A 104 -4.90 -6.35 1.27
N ALA A 105 -4.88 -5.28 2.05
CA ALA A 105 -4.77 -3.91 1.59
C ALA A 105 -3.55 -3.19 2.20
N SER A 106 -2.62 -3.97 2.76
CA SER A 106 -1.34 -3.51 3.29
C SER A 106 -0.36 -3.24 2.16
N LYS A 107 0.51 -2.23 2.33
CA LYS A 107 1.40 -1.75 1.27
C LYS A 107 2.83 -1.65 1.81
N GLY A 108 3.75 -2.46 1.31
CA GLY A 108 5.16 -2.47 1.71
C GLY A 108 5.84 -3.80 1.39
N LEU A 109 7.13 -3.87 1.72
CA LEU A 109 7.95 -5.08 1.67
C LEU A 109 8.47 -5.38 3.08
N GLU A 110 8.50 -6.66 3.45
CA GLU A 110 9.09 -7.09 4.72
C GLU A 110 10.58 -6.79 4.72
N GLN A 111 11.08 -6.25 5.82
CA GLN A 111 12.53 -6.05 5.98
C GLN A 111 13.24 -7.40 6.10
N GLU A 112 14.51 -7.44 5.71
CA GLU A 112 15.38 -8.62 5.74
C GLU A 112 15.03 -9.71 4.73
N SER A 113 13.76 -10.09 4.62
CA SER A 113 13.31 -11.10 3.65
C SER A 113 12.94 -10.52 2.28
N TYR A 114 12.61 -9.22 2.23
CA TYR A 114 12.10 -8.48 1.07
C TYR A 114 10.80 -9.05 0.48
N LEU A 115 10.13 -9.92 1.21
CA LEU A 115 8.89 -10.57 0.76
C LEU A 115 7.76 -9.55 0.61
N ARG A 116 6.95 -9.74 -0.42
CA ARG A 116 5.65 -9.08 -0.59
C ARG A 116 4.66 -9.62 0.43
N ILE A 117 3.62 -8.86 0.72
CA ILE A 117 2.61 -9.23 1.73
C ILE A 117 1.95 -10.57 1.39
N SER A 118 1.61 -10.80 0.11
CA SER A 118 1.03 -12.07 -0.33
C SER A 118 1.95 -13.27 -0.09
N GLU A 119 3.26 -13.10 -0.24
CA GLU A 119 4.24 -14.15 0.03
C GLU A 119 4.37 -14.44 1.52
N ILE A 120 4.32 -13.40 2.38
CA ILE A 120 4.30 -13.57 3.84
C ILE A 120 3.04 -14.36 4.25
N LEU A 121 1.88 -13.98 3.72
CA LEU A 121 0.63 -14.67 4.03
C LEU A 121 0.65 -16.13 3.55
N LYS A 122 1.19 -16.42 2.35
CA LYS A 122 1.37 -17.80 1.86
C LYS A 122 2.32 -18.64 2.72
N GLN A 123 3.33 -18.02 3.34
CA GLN A 123 4.24 -18.74 4.25
C GLN A 123 3.61 -19.08 5.59
N GLU A 124 2.73 -18.22 6.10
CA GLU A 124 2.22 -18.32 7.47
C GLU A 124 0.83 -18.96 7.57
N LEU A 125 0.03 -18.88 6.50
CA LEU A 125 -1.32 -19.46 6.50
C LEU A 125 -1.30 -20.85 5.83
N PRO A 126 -1.94 -21.88 6.42
CA PRO A 126 -2.06 -23.19 5.81
C PRO A 126 -2.89 -23.09 4.51
N GLU A 127 -2.34 -23.55 3.38
CA GLU A 127 -2.95 -23.43 2.06
C GLU A 127 -4.35 -24.09 1.98
N GLU A 128 -4.55 -25.16 2.74
CA GLU A 128 -5.83 -25.89 2.82
C GLU A 128 -6.91 -25.17 3.64
N LYS A 129 -6.62 -24.02 4.26
CA LYS A 129 -7.54 -23.27 5.13
C LYS A 129 -8.04 -21.96 4.54
N TYR A 130 -7.70 -21.63 3.33
CA TYR A 130 -8.21 -20.45 2.63
C TYR A 130 -8.38 -20.75 1.13
N GLU A 131 -9.25 -19.98 0.46
CA GLU A 131 -9.51 -20.16 -0.97
C GLU A 131 -8.36 -19.59 -1.81
N GLU A 132 -8.10 -18.29 -1.67
CA GLU A 132 -7.05 -17.55 -2.39
C GLU A 132 -6.62 -16.30 -1.61
N ILE A 133 -5.48 -15.71 -2.00
CA ILE A 133 -5.01 -14.43 -1.48
C ILE A 133 -5.18 -13.35 -2.56
N VAL A 134 -6.01 -12.35 -2.28
CA VAL A 134 -6.32 -11.24 -3.17
C VAL A 134 -5.73 -9.94 -2.63
N VAL A 135 -5.05 -9.20 -3.49
CA VAL A 135 -4.50 -7.87 -3.17
C VAL A 135 -5.50 -6.79 -3.53
N LEU A 136 -5.78 -5.88 -2.61
CA LEU A 136 -6.63 -4.72 -2.84
C LEU A 136 -5.77 -3.44 -2.78
N SER A 137 -5.61 -2.73 -3.91
CA SER A 137 -4.73 -1.56 -4.01
C SER A 137 -5.19 -0.57 -5.07
N GLY A 138 -4.74 0.68 -4.95
CA GLY A 138 -5.06 1.78 -5.85
C GLY A 138 -5.10 3.13 -5.12
N PRO A 139 -5.45 4.22 -5.83
CA PRO A 139 -5.56 5.56 -5.26
C PRO A 139 -6.73 5.63 -4.28
N SER A 140 -6.44 5.69 -2.97
CA SER A 140 -7.48 5.56 -1.94
C SER A 140 -7.01 6.14 -0.61
N HIS A 141 -7.26 7.43 -0.39
CA HIS A 141 -7.13 8.01 0.94
C HIS A 141 -8.35 7.65 1.79
N ALA A 142 -8.10 7.13 2.98
CA ALA A 142 -9.14 6.66 3.89
C ALA A 142 -10.15 7.77 4.24
N GLU A 143 -9.67 8.99 4.37
CA GLU A 143 -10.45 10.18 4.70
C GLU A 143 -11.47 10.52 3.58
N GLU A 144 -11.09 10.33 2.32
CA GLU A 144 -11.95 10.56 1.15
C GLU A 144 -12.96 9.42 1.00
N VAL A 145 -12.50 8.18 1.14
CA VAL A 145 -13.38 6.98 1.09
C VAL A 145 -14.44 7.04 2.19
N ALA A 146 -14.05 7.42 3.41
CA ALA A 146 -14.99 7.57 4.53
C ALA A 146 -16.05 8.65 4.29
N LYS A 147 -15.74 9.68 3.49
CA LYS A 147 -16.69 10.71 3.03
C LYS A 147 -17.49 10.28 1.80
N LYS A 148 -17.35 9.03 1.35
CA LYS A 148 -17.98 8.46 0.14
C LYS A 148 -17.62 9.18 -1.15
N ASP A 149 -16.42 9.73 -1.23
CA ASP A 149 -15.87 10.32 -2.44
C ASP A 149 -15.54 9.22 -3.47
N LEU A 150 -15.61 9.60 -4.76
CA LEU A 150 -15.45 8.63 -5.85
C LEU A 150 -14.05 8.00 -5.83
N THR A 151 -14.01 6.71 -5.55
CA THR A 151 -12.77 5.96 -5.41
C THR A 151 -12.76 4.76 -6.36
N THR A 152 -11.64 4.58 -7.04
CA THR A 152 -11.44 3.46 -7.97
C THR A 152 -10.14 2.75 -7.65
N ILE A 153 -10.22 1.43 -7.38
CA ILE A 153 -9.06 0.61 -7.01
C ILE A 153 -9.02 -0.71 -7.80
N THR A 154 -8.01 -1.53 -7.53
CA THR A 154 -7.78 -2.83 -8.18
C THR A 154 -7.80 -3.95 -7.14
N ALA A 155 -8.50 -5.04 -7.44
CA ALA A 155 -8.36 -6.34 -6.79
C ALA A 155 -7.49 -7.24 -7.69
N ALA A 156 -6.38 -7.76 -7.19
CA ALA A 156 -5.47 -8.60 -7.96
C ALA A 156 -5.31 -9.99 -7.34
N CYS A 157 -5.48 -11.01 -8.18
CA CYS A 157 -5.25 -12.41 -7.85
C CYS A 157 -4.88 -13.16 -9.12
N THR A 158 -3.96 -14.14 -9.04
CA THR A 158 -3.66 -15.03 -10.17
C THR A 158 -4.91 -15.74 -10.68
N GLU A 159 -5.80 -16.13 -9.76
CA GLU A 159 -7.13 -16.65 -10.07
C GLU A 159 -8.14 -15.51 -10.23
N LEU A 160 -8.52 -15.19 -11.47
CA LEU A 160 -9.41 -14.08 -11.80
C LEU A 160 -10.76 -14.17 -11.08
N SER A 161 -11.30 -15.36 -10.89
CA SER A 161 -12.55 -15.62 -10.18
C SER A 161 -12.51 -15.08 -8.74
N SER A 162 -11.41 -15.25 -8.02
CA SER A 162 -11.23 -14.76 -6.65
C SER A 162 -11.09 -13.23 -6.61
N ALA A 163 -10.42 -12.63 -7.61
CA ALA A 163 -10.41 -11.17 -7.77
C ALA A 163 -11.81 -10.62 -8.04
N GLN A 164 -12.65 -11.33 -8.81
CA GLN A 164 -14.05 -10.95 -9.07
C GLN A 164 -14.93 -11.07 -7.83
N VAL A 165 -14.70 -12.06 -6.96
CA VAL A 165 -15.38 -12.13 -5.65
C VAL A 165 -15.11 -10.87 -4.84
N VAL A 166 -13.84 -10.46 -4.72
CA VAL A 166 -13.47 -9.24 -3.99
C VAL A 166 -14.01 -7.99 -4.68
N GLN A 167 -14.00 -7.93 -6.02
CA GLN A 167 -14.65 -6.86 -6.78
C GLN A 167 -16.12 -6.71 -6.40
N GLN A 168 -16.87 -7.80 -6.29
CA GLN A 168 -18.29 -7.77 -5.92
C GLN A 168 -18.52 -7.36 -4.46
N LEU A 169 -17.65 -7.76 -3.54
CA LEU A 169 -17.74 -7.40 -2.13
C LEU A 169 -17.66 -5.88 -1.93
N PHE A 170 -16.76 -5.20 -2.65
CA PHE A 170 -16.46 -3.80 -2.41
C PHE A 170 -17.13 -2.82 -3.36
N SER A 171 -17.57 -3.24 -4.58
CA SER A 171 -18.10 -2.31 -5.56
C SER A 171 -19.48 -1.77 -5.19
N ASN A 172 -19.63 -0.43 -5.26
CA ASN A 172 -20.88 0.28 -5.09
C ASN A 172 -20.92 1.58 -5.93
N SER A 173 -21.80 2.51 -5.63
CA SER A 173 -21.98 3.75 -6.38
C SER A 173 -20.81 4.74 -6.27
N TYR A 174 -20.00 4.68 -5.22
CA TYR A 174 -18.86 5.56 -4.99
C TYR A 174 -17.51 4.81 -4.91
N PHE A 175 -17.52 3.48 -4.78
CA PHE A 175 -16.32 2.66 -4.69
C PHE A 175 -16.30 1.61 -5.80
N ARG A 176 -15.42 1.77 -6.78
CA ARG A 176 -15.33 0.90 -7.96
C ARG A 176 -14.06 0.07 -7.92
N VAL A 177 -14.20 -1.23 -8.13
CA VAL A 177 -13.06 -2.16 -8.14
C VAL A 177 -12.87 -2.75 -9.55
N TYR A 178 -11.67 -2.64 -10.09
CA TYR A 178 -11.23 -3.36 -11.29
C TYR A 178 -10.46 -4.62 -10.88
N THR A 179 -10.42 -5.62 -11.74
CA THR A 179 -9.66 -6.84 -11.52
C THR A 179 -8.33 -6.82 -12.29
N ASN A 180 -7.33 -7.51 -11.75
CA ASN A 180 -6.03 -7.74 -12.38
C ASN A 180 -5.52 -9.14 -12.00
N THR A 181 -4.69 -9.76 -12.83
CA THR A 181 -4.04 -11.04 -12.53
C THR A 181 -2.57 -10.90 -12.12
N ASP A 182 -1.99 -9.71 -12.30
CA ASP A 182 -0.61 -9.39 -11.91
C ASP A 182 -0.51 -8.95 -10.44
N VAL A 183 -0.48 -9.93 -9.54
CA VAL A 183 -0.27 -9.71 -8.09
C VAL A 183 1.07 -9.02 -7.82
N ILE A 184 2.13 -9.41 -8.54
CA ILE A 184 3.49 -8.88 -8.35
C ILE A 184 3.52 -7.38 -8.64
N GLY A 185 3.03 -6.97 -9.80
CA GLY A 185 3.03 -5.56 -10.21
C GLY A 185 2.17 -4.69 -9.30
N VAL A 186 1.00 -5.18 -8.88
CA VAL A 186 0.10 -4.47 -7.97
C VAL A 186 0.74 -4.25 -6.59
N GLU A 187 1.38 -5.26 -6.01
CA GLU A 187 2.05 -5.13 -4.71
C GLU A 187 3.31 -4.26 -4.77
N LEU A 188 4.16 -4.44 -5.80
CA LEU A 188 5.39 -3.65 -5.96
C LEU A 188 5.07 -2.18 -6.25
N GLY A 189 4.09 -1.90 -7.12
CA GLY A 189 3.60 -0.55 -7.37
C GLY A 189 3.15 0.12 -6.08
N ALA A 190 2.31 -0.56 -5.32
CA ALA A 190 1.77 -0.07 -4.03
C ALA A 190 2.85 0.15 -2.96
N ALA A 191 3.88 -0.67 -2.91
CA ALA A 191 4.97 -0.55 -1.95
C ALA A 191 5.93 0.60 -2.34
N LEU A 192 6.43 0.59 -3.57
CA LEU A 192 7.51 1.47 -4.02
C LEU A 192 7.07 2.93 -4.21
N LYS A 193 5.79 3.18 -4.56
CA LYS A 193 5.25 4.54 -4.63
C LYS A 193 5.49 5.35 -3.34
N ASN A 194 5.50 4.68 -2.19
CA ASN A 194 5.70 5.32 -0.89
C ASN A 194 7.10 5.93 -0.76
N VAL A 195 8.11 5.33 -1.40
CA VAL A 195 9.47 5.88 -1.47
C VAL A 195 9.49 7.17 -2.31
N ILE A 196 8.83 7.14 -3.47
CA ILE A 196 8.73 8.30 -4.35
C ILE A 196 7.95 9.44 -3.68
N ALA A 197 6.93 9.09 -2.89
CA ALA A 197 6.16 10.08 -2.13
C ALA A 197 6.99 10.80 -1.05
N VAL A 198 7.93 10.11 -0.38
CA VAL A 198 8.91 10.77 0.50
C VAL A 198 9.77 11.76 -0.29
N GLY A 199 10.27 11.37 -1.46
CA GLY A 199 11.00 12.27 -2.36
C GLY A 199 10.17 13.48 -2.81
N ALA A 200 8.89 13.28 -3.16
CA ALA A 200 7.98 14.37 -3.58
C ALA A 200 7.72 15.36 -2.44
N GLY A 201 7.53 14.86 -1.22
CA GLY A 201 7.44 15.71 -0.03
C GLY A 201 8.74 16.49 0.21
N ALA A 202 9.89 15.83 0.10
CA ALA A 202 11.20 16.48 0.29
C ALA A 202 11.42 17.63 -0.72
N LEU A 203 11.04 17.43 -1.97
CA LEU A 203 11.09 18.51 -2.98
C LEU A 203 10.16 19.67 -2.61
N HIS A 204 8.96 19.39 -2.11
CA HIS A 204 8.03 20.42 -1.66
C HIS A 204 8.60 21.21 -0.47
N GLY A 205 9.11 20.54 0.54
CA GLY A 205 9.72 21.16 1.73
C GLY A 205 10.95 22.02 1.41
N LEU A 206 11.66 21.71 0.32
CA LEU A 206 12.74 22.53 -0.25
C LEU A 206 12.25 23.73 -1.08
N GLY A 207 10.94 23.84 -1.37
CA GLY A 207 10.35 24.90 -2.17
C GLY A 207 10.41 24.67 -3.68
N TYR A 208 10.67 23.45 -4.15
CA TYR A 208 10.58 23.14 -5.59
C TYR A 208 9.12 23.08 -6.06
N GLY A 209 8.90 23.52 -7.31
CA GLY A 209 7.58 23.61 -7.93
C GLY A 209 7.10 22.31 -8.57
N ASP A 210 6.02 22.43 -9.35
CA ASP A 210 5.30 21.29 -9.93
C ASP A 210 6.09 20.55 -11.01
N ASN A 211 6.96 21.27 -11.77
CA ASN A 211 7.83 20.62 -12.77
C ASN A 211 8.76 19.58 -12.13
N ALA A 212 9.37 19.90 -10.98
CA ALA A 212 10.25 18.98 -10.28
C ALA A 212 9.47 17.77 -9.72
N LYS A 213 8.27 18.01 -9.19
CA LYS A 213 7.39 16.93 -8.70
C LYS A 213 6.91 16.03 -9.84
N ALA A 214 6.50 16.60 -10.97
CA ALA A 214 6.09 15.83 -12.15
C ALA A 214 7.25 14.97 -12.70
N ALA A 215 8.46 15.56 -12.83
CA ALA A 215 9.65 14.83 -13.25
C ALA A 215 9.98 13.67 -12.28
N LEU A 216 9.92 13.92 -10.96
CA LEU A 216 10.15 12.89 -9.94
C LEU A 216 9.14 11.74 -10.06
N MET A 217 7.84 12.04 -10.19
CA MET A 217 6.80 11.00 -10.32
C MET A 217 7.00 10.18 -11.60
N THR A 218 7.24 10.83 -12.75
CA THR A 218 7.46 10.16 -14.04
C THR A 218 8.70 9.26 -13.99
N ARG A 219 9.81 9.76 -13.49
CA ARG A 219 11.05 8.97 -13.39
C ARG A 219 10.97 7.91 -12.28
N GLY A 220 10.28 8.22 -11.17
CA GLY A 220 9.99 7.27 -10.10
C GLY A 220 9.14 6.09 -10.59
N LEU A 221 8.10 6.35 -11.40
CA LEU A 221 7.31 5.29 -12.02
C LEU A 221 8.16 4.38 -12.91
N ALA A 222 9.10 4.97 -13.67
CA ALA A 222 10.03 4.19 -14.49
C ALA A 222 10.97 3.30 -13.65
N GLU A 223 11.40 3.74 -12.46
CA GLU A 223 12.15 2.90 -11.51
C GLU A 223 11.31 1.77 -10.95
N ILE A 224 10.07 2.08 -10.51
CA ILE A 224 9.11 1.10 -9.99
C ILE A 224 8.84 0.01 -11.04
N SER A 225 8.56 0.43 -12.29
CA SER A 225 8.31 -0.50 -13.40
C SER A 225 9.53 -1.37 -13.69
N ARG A 226 10.73 -0.80 -13.69
CA ARG A 226 11.97 -1.55 -13.94
C ARG A 226 12.21 -2.62 -12.89
N LEU A 227 12.06 -2.29 -11.62
CA LEU A 227 12.17 -3.27 -10.55
C LEU A 227 11.07 -4.32 -10.66
N GLY A 228 9.82 -3.91 -10.86
CA GLY A 228 8.69 -4.83 -10.98
C GLY A 228 8.84 -5.83 -12.14
N ILE A 229 9.24 -5.36 -13.32
CA ILE A 229 9.49 -6.23 -14.50
C ILE A 229 10.60 -7.26 -14.19
N ALA A 230 11.64 -6.87 -13.48
CA ALA A 230 12.70 -7.80 -13.07
C ALA A 230 12.22 -8.90 -12.11
N PHE A 231 11.07 -8.69 -11.45
CA PHE A 231 10.37 -9.67 -10.63
C PHE A 231 9.22 -10.37 -11.35
N GLY A 232 9.03 -10.13 -12.65
CA GLY A 232 8.01 -10.79 -13.48
C GLY A 232 6.66 -10.08 -13.53
N ALA A 233 6.58 -8.81 -13.12
CA ALA A 233 5.37 -8.01 -13.24
C ALA A 233 5.09 -7.62 -14.69
N ASP A 234 3.80 -7.47 -15.03
CA ASP A 234 3.37 -6.91 -16.29
C ASP A 234 3.63 -5.38 -16.33
N PRO A 235 4.36 -4.85 -17.32
CA PRO A 235 4.60 -3.41 -17.47
C PRO A 235 3.31 -2.58 -17.51
N LEU A 236 2.22 -3.10 -18.04
CA LEU A 236 0.93 -2.41 -18.14
C LEU A 236 0.27 -2.19 -16.76
N THR A 237 0.59 -3.01 -15.76
CA THR A 237 0.10 -2.81 -14.40
C THR A 237 0.53 -1.44 -13.83
N PHE A 238 1.73 -0.97 -14.20
CA PHE A 238 2.27 0.28 -13.66
C PHE A 238 1.63 1.53 -14.26
N ILE A 239 1.00 1.47 -15.42
CA ILE A 239 0.20 2.58 -15.98
C ILE A 239 -1.27 2.54 -15.52
N GLY A 240 -1.64 1.56 -14.71
CA GLY A 240 -2.97 1.38 -14.11
C GLY A 240 -3.12 2.07 -12.74
N LEU A 241 -4.22 1.70 -12.06
CA LEU A 241 -4.62 2.28 -10.77
C LEU A 241 -3.60 2.02 -9.66
N SER A 242 -3.05 0.80 -9.57
CA SER A 242 -2.06 0.44 -8.55
C SER A 242 -0.64 0.95 -8.85
N GLY A 243 -0.40 1.46 -10.05
CA GLY A 243 0.84 2.09 -10.48
C GLY A 243 0.72 3.61 -10.45
N VAL A 244 0.55 4.22 -11.65
CA VAL A 244 0.51 5.68 -11.82
C VAL A 244 -0.60 6.34 -11.02
N GLY A 245 -1.78 5.73 -10.91
CA GLY A 245 -2.91 6.30 -10.17
C GLY A 245 -2.58 6.49 -8.68
N ASP A 246 -2.11 5.43 -8.03
CA ASP A 246 -1.76 5.43 -6.61
C ASP A 246 -0.48 6.27 -6.34
N LEU A 247 0.45 6.32 -7.30
CA LEU A 247 1.62 7.18 -7.23
C LEU A 247 1.23 8.67 -7.22
N ILE A 248 0.38 9.11 -8.15
CA ILE A 248 -0.04 10.50 -8.25
C ILE A 248 -0.71 10.95 -6.96
N VAL A 249 -1.74 10.24 -6.50
CA VAL A 249 -2.48 10.64 -5.30
C VAL A 249 -1.58 10.65 -4.06
N THR A 250 -0.61 9.72 -3.96
CA THR A 250 0.29 9.64 -2.81
C THR A 250 1.36 10.73 -2.82
N CYS A 251 1.83 11.15 -3.99
CA CYS A 251 2.85 12.20 -4.14
C CYS A 251 2.30 13.63 -4.09
N THR A 252 1.00 13.83 -4.27
CA THR A 252 0.38 15.17 -4.36
C THR A 252 -0.52 15.50 -3.18
N SER A 253 -0.94 14.53 -2.38
CA SER A 253 -1.89 14.73 -1.29
C SER A 253 -1.21 14.97 0.05
N ILE A 254 -1.74 15.94 0.80
CA ILE A 254 -1.38 16.21 2.20
C ILE A 254 -1.85 15.09 3.15
N HIS A 255 -2.77 14.23 2.73
CA HIS A 255 -3.18 13.04 3.49
C HIS A 255 -2.12 11.93 3.46
N SER A 256 -1.19 11.98 2.49
CA SER A 256 -0.09 11.01 2.41
C SER A 256 0.91 11.20 3.55
N ARG A 257 1.00 10.21 4.44
CA ARG A 257 1.99 10.18 5.53
C ARG A 257 3.42 10.23 4.99
N ASN A 258 3.69 9.54 3.89
CA ASN A 258 5.01 9.51 3.27
C ASN A 258 5.39 10.88 2.70
N TRP A 259 4.46 11.55 2.03
CA TRP A 259 4.64 12.90 1.54
C TRP A 259 4.89 13.89 2.71
N ARG A 260 4.08 13.84 3.77
CA ARG A 260 4.26 14.70 4.96
C ARG A 260 5.60 14.47 5.67
N ALA A 261 6.06 13.22 5.74
CA ALA A 261 7.39 12.92 6.28
C ALA A 261 8.49 13.54 5.43
N GLY A 262 8.42 13.38 4.10
CA GLY A 262 9.33 14.00 3.17
C GLY A 262 9.34 15.53 3.25
N ASP A 263 8.17 16.14 3.34
CA ASP A 263 8.03 17.61 3.46
C ASP A 263 8.77 18.15 4.70
N GLN A 264 8.58 17.51 5.85
CA GLN A 264 9.30 17.88 7.08
C GLN A 264 10.82 17.68 6.96
N LEU A 265 11.28 16.60 6.30
CA LEU A 265 12.70 16.41 6.00
C LEU A 265 13.24 17.51 5.09
N GLY A 266 12.47 17.91 4.06
CA GLY A 266 12.81 19.01 3.15
C GLY A 266 12.93 20.36 3.86
N GLN A 267 12.14 20.57 4.91
CA GLN A 267 12.21 21.75 5.80
C GLN A 267 13.40 21.72 6.77
N GLY A 268 14.19 20.64 6.77
CA GLY A 268 15.42 20.50 7.55
C GLY A 268 15.25 19.82 8.92
N LYS A 269 14.10 19.16 9.20
CA LYS A 269 13.95 18.34 10.41
C LYS A 269 14.73 17.04 10.27
N SER A 270 15.21 16.48 11.38
CA SER A 270 15.85 15.18 11.41
C SER A 270 14.82 14.05 11.16
N LEU A 271 15.28 12.90 10.67
CA LEU A 271 14.41 11.73 10.49
C LEU A 271 13.79 11.28 11.83
N GLU A 272 14.55 11.35 12.92
CA GLU A 272 14.09 10.99 14.26
C GLU A 272 12.93 11.87 14.69
N ASP A 273 13.09 13.20 14.63
CA ASP A 273 12.02 14.16 14.94
C ASP A 273 10.76 13.94 14.07
N VAL A 274 10.98 13.66 12.78
CA VAL A 274 9.86 13.41 11.85
C VAL A 274 9.07 12.17 12.27
N LEU A 275 9.76 11.05 12.54
CA LEU A 275 9.10 9.80 12.93
C LEU A 275 8.38 9.91 14.29
N GLU A 276 8.96 10.61 15.27
CA GLU A 276 8.31 10.88 16.55
C GLU A 276 7.05 11.73 16.38
N ASN A 277 7.15 12.82 15.61
CA ASN A 277 6.02 13.74 15.38
C ASN A 277 4.88 13.11 14.56
N MET A 278 5.18 12.13 13.71
CA MET A 278 4.17 11.48 12.88
C MET A 278 3.22 10.59 13.70
N GLY A 279 3.65 10.01 14.83
CA GLY A 279 2.84 9.14 15.69
C GLY A 279 2.28 7.89 15.02
N MET A 280 2.61 7.67 13.74
CA MET A 280 2.16 6.55 12.91
C MET A 280 3.29 6.08 12.01
N VAL A 281 3.20 4.82 11.54
CA VAL A 281 4.21 4.22 10.66
C VAL A 281 4.28 4.96 9.32
N VAL A 282 5.50 5.31 8.91
CA VAL A 282 5.85 5.85 7.59
C VAL A 282 6.44 4.71 6.76
N GLU A 283 5.59 4.00 6.02
CA GLU A 283 5.98 2.80 5.27
C GLU A 283 7.08 3.09 4.23
N GLY A 284 7.10 4.28 3.64
CA GLY A 284 8.11 4.68 2.67
C GLY A 284 9.54 4.66 3.20
N VAL A 285 9.72 4.92 4.50
CA VAL A 285 11.05 4.84 5.13
C VAL A 285 11.52 3.39 5.13
N GLN A 286 10.71 2.46 5.62
CA GLN A 286 11.08 1.04 5.68
C GLN A 286 11.20 0.43 4.28
N THR A 287 10.23 0.69 3.40
CA THR A 287 10.23 0.20 2.02
C THR A 287 11.45 0.71 1.24
N CYS A 288 11.92 1.93 1.52
CA CYS A 288 13.10 2.49 0.85
C CYS A 288 14.35 1.62 1.08
N LYS A 289 14.57 1.15 2.31
CA LYS A 289 15.69 0.26 2.61
C LYS A 289 15.57 -1.06 1.86
N ALA A 290 14.41 -1.71 1.95
CA ALA A 290 14.17 -2.98 1.25
C ALA A 290 14.33 -2.84 -0.28
N ALA A 291 13.77 -1.77 -0.86
CA ALA A 291 13.87 -1.50 -2.30
C ALA A 291 15.32 -1.22 -2.76
N TYR A 292 16.08 -0.48 -1.95
CA TYR A 292 17.49 -0.20 -2.21
C TYR A 292 18.32 -1.50 -2.21
N GLU A 293 18.22 -2.29 -1.15
CA GLU A 293 18.97 -3.53 -0.98
C GLU A 293 18.63 -4.55 -2.08
N LEU A 294 17.33 -4.69 -2.38
CA LEU A 294 16.82 -5.57 -3.43
C LEU A 294 17.30 -5.15 -4.83
N ALA A 295 17.33 -3.83 -5.11
CA ALA A 295 17.85 -3.30 -6.36
C ALA A 295 19.36 -3.55 -6.50
N GLN A 296 20.13 -3.41 -5.42
CA GLN A 296 21.57 -3.73 -5.42
C GLN A 296 21.81 -5.21 -5.69
N GLU A 297 21.09 -6.11 -5.02
CA GLU A 297 21.18 -7.56 -5.23
C GLU A 297 20.92 -7.96 -6.69
N LYS A 298 19.93 -7.35 -7.32
CA LYS A 298 19.54 -7.63 -8.71
C LYS A 298 20.29 -6.81 -9.75
N GLY A 299 21.17 -5.89 -9.36
CA GLY A 299 21.88 -5.01 -10.28
C GLY A 299 20.96 -4.02 -11.03
N ILE A 300 19.86 -3.61 -10.42
CA ILE A 300 18.85 -2.74 -11.04
C ILE A 300 19.14 -1.28 -10.67
N GLU A 301 19.21 -0.43 -11.70
CA GLU A 301 19.48 0.99 -11.52
C GLU A 301 18.22 1.74 -11.02
N MET A 302 18.25 2.23 -9.76
CA MET A 302 17.18 2.98 -9.11
C MET A 302 17.70 4.26 -8.47
N PRO A 303 18.07 5.27 -9.27
CA PRO A 303 18.75 6.47 -8.79
C PRO A 303 17.93 7.32 -7.82
N ILE A 304 16.61 7.45 -8.00
CA ILE A 304 15.75 8.19 -7.08
C ILE A 304 15.66 7.45 -5.75
N THR A 305 15.42 6.15 -5.78
CA THR A 305 15.40 5.29 -4.59
C THR A 305 16.72 5.36 -3.84
N ASN A 306 17.86 5.34 -4.56
CA ASN A 306 19.19 5.48 -3.97
C ASN A 306 19.38 6.86 -3.29
N ALA A 307 18.92 7.95 -3.92
CA ALA A 307 18.98 9.28 -3.33
C ALA A 307 18.13 9.38 -2.06
N VAL A 308 16.90 8.85 -2.08
CA VAL A 308 16.04 8.79 -0.88
C VAL A 308 16.69 7.95 0.21
N TYR A 309 17.28 6.81 -0.12
CA TYR A 309 18.01 5.98 0.83
C TYR A 309 19.19 6.73 1.47
N ASN A 310 20.00 7.43 0.67
CA ASN A 310 21.12 8.24 1.16
C ASN A 310 20.66 9.32 2.15
N ILE A 311 19.52 9.97 1.88
CA ILE A 311 18.94 10.97 2.78
C ILE A 311 18.51 10.32 4.09
N LEU A 312 17.78 9.21 4.02
CA LEU A 312 17.16 8.57 5.19
C LEU A 312 18.16 7.84 6.07
N TYR A 313 19.15 7.18 5.48
CA TYR A 313 20.01 6.24 6.20
C TYR A 313 21.48 6.64 6.27
N ASN A 314 21.97 7.47 5.32
CA ASN A 314 23.35 7.91 5.26
C ASN A 314 23.54 9.39 5.64
N GLY A 315 22.46 10.08 6.08
CA GLY A 315 22.50 11.48 6.50
C GLY A 315 22.95 12.46 5.41
N LYS A 316 22.77 12.10 4.13
CA LYS A 316 23.14 12.99 3.02
C LYS A 316 22.18 14.18 2.92
N ASN A 317 22.74 15.33 2.50
CA ASN A 317 21.95 16.54 2.32
C ASN A 317 21.01 16.42 1.11
N ILE A 318 19.73 16.74 1.29
CA ILE A 318 18.70 16.57 0.26
C ILE A 318 19.01 17.39 -0.99
N LYS A 319 19.46 18.66 -0.86
CA LYS A 319 19.82 19.51 -2.02
C LYS A 319 20.96 18.90 -2.83
N THR A 320 21.95 18.32 -2.15
CA THR A 320 23.07 17.65 -2.79
C THR A 320 22.62 16.44 -3.59
N GLU A 321 21.77 15.59 -3.00
CA GLU A 321 21.24 14.41 -3.71
C GLU A 321 20.38 14.80 -4.91
N VAL A 322 19.57 15.87 -4.81
CA VAL A 322 18.77 16.40 -5.94
C VAL A 322 19.68 16.90 -7.06
N LEU A 323 20.76 17.64 -6.74
CA LEU A 323 21.72 18.11 -7.74
C LEU A 323 22.45 16.94 -8.42
N GLN A 324 22.88 15.94 -7.66
CA GLN A 324 23.52 14.73 -8.20
C GLN A 324 22.59 13.99 -9.18
N LEU A 325 21.27 13.93 -8.88
CA LEU A 325 20.30 13.35 -9.83
C LEU A 325 20.24 14.13 -11.15
N MET A 326 20.32 15.47 -11.10
CA MET A 326 20.29 16.33 -12.28
C MET A 326 21.59 16.31 -13.11
N GLU A 327 22.73 16.08 -12.46
CA GLU A 327 24.06 16.03 -13.07
C GLU A 327 24.43 14.65 -13.64
N ARG A 328 23.55 13.66 -13.48
CA ARG A 328 23.79 12.31 -14.04
C ARG A 328 24.02 12.36 -15.54
N GLU A 329 24.72 11.35 -16.05
CA GLU A 329 24.96 11.15 -17.47
C GLU A 329 23.63 11.24 -18.26
N ARG A 330 23.66 11.96 -19.37
CA ARG A 330 22.50 12.13 -20.25
C ARG A 330 22.17 10.80 -20.93
N LYS A 331 20.92 10.37 -20.79
CA LYS A 331 20.42 9.11 -21.38
C LYS A 331 19.19 9.40 -22.24
N SER A 332 18.91 8.51 -23.20
CA SER A 332 17.61 8.51 -23.88
C SER A 332 16.51 8.23 -22.85
N GLU A 333 15.38 8.90 -22.98
CA GLU A 333 14.23 8.68 -22.12
C GLU A 333 13.65 7.27 -22.31
N VAL A 334 13.58 6.80 -23.56
CA VAL A 334 13.15 5.46 -23.94
C VAL A 334 14.35 4.69 -24.49
N SER A 335 14.65 3.53 -23.91
CA SER A 335 15.72 2.67 -24.43
C SER A 335 15.26 1.97 -25.70
N LEU A 336 15.88 2.31 -26.82
CA LEU A 336 15.63 1.66 -28.12
C LEU A 336 15.96 0.15 -28.13
N LYS A 337 16.84 -0.32 -27.21
CA LYS A 337 17.20 -1.73 -27.09
C LYS A 337 16.02 -2.62 -26.65
N SER A 338 15.15 -2.11 -25.77
CA SER A 338 13.99 -2.88 -25.30
C SER A 338 12.94 -3.10 -26.41
N HIS A 339 12.89 -2.24 -27.42
CA HIS A 339 11.93 -2.37 -28.53
C HIS A 339 12.40 -3.37 -29.58
N GLN A 340 13.70 -3.45 -29.85
CA GLN A 340 14.28 -4.42 -30.79
C GLN A 340 14.24 -5.85 -30.23
N GLU A 341 14.59 -6.06 -28.98
CA GLU A 341 14.54 -7.38 -28.31
C GLU A 341 13.10 -7.92 -28.19
N GLN A 342 12.11 -7.03 -27.97
CA GLN A 342 10.69 -7.43 -27.97
C GLN A 342 10.16 -7.77 -29.36
N MET A 343 10.64 -7.10 -30.42
CA MET A 343 10.25 -7.41 -31.79
C MET A 343 10.93 -8.68 -32.35
N GLU A 344 12.15 -8.99 -31.89
CA GLU A 344 12.86 -10.22 -32.27
C GLU A 344 12.33 -11.46 -31.53
N GLY A 345 11.72 -11.30 -30.35
CA GLY A 345 11.06 -12.39 -29.61
C GLY A 345 9.63 -12.73 -30.09
N LEU A 346 9.09 -11.96 -31.04
CA LEU A 346 7.77 -12.17 -31.65
C LEU A 346 7.84 -12.78 -33.07
N GLN A 347 9.05 -13.13 -33.57
CA GLN A 347 9.29 -13.93 -34.77
C GLN A 347 9.64 -15.36 -34.40
#